data_3eee46f50a3ed28101a8319b996e14e8
#
_entry.id   3eee46f50a3ed28101a8319b996e14e8
#
_cell.length_a   1.000
_cell.length_b   1.000
_cell.length_c   1.000
_cell.angle_alpha   90.00
_cell.angle_beta   90.00
_cell.angle_gamma   90.00
#
_symmetry.space_group_name_H-M   'P 1'
#
loop_
_entity.id
_entity.type
_entity.pdbx_description
1 polymer ?
#
loop_
_entity_poly.entity_id
_entity_poly.type
_entity_poly.pdbx_seq_one_letter_code
_entity_poly.pdbx_strand_id
1 'polypeptide(L)'
;MCPFAGNLVRHFAIICVLLFVVAQLALVADEGVIESTKASQDMVPSTDPAVPFWHVARPVYADKGRYGQTLQRYRTEIRSRWTEKNLYFLFICPYEELNLKPSPSTSTETYQLWDWDVAEVFIGSDFQNIRRYREFEMSPQGEWVDLDIDLSKPHHELGWTWNSGFVVAARIDSAAKIWYGAMRVPFSALQRRPPAVGEKLRINLFRSQGPPPNRVAVVWQPTMSDTFHIPEKFGMLRLIEATAK
;
A
#
# COMPACT_ATOMS: atom_id res chain seq x y z
N MET A 1 39.80 58.26 3.26
CA MET A 1 38.38 57.88 3.19
C MET A 1 38.21 56.83 2.07
N CYS A 2 38.04 55.59 2.45
CA CYS A 2 37.92 54.44 1.52
C CYS A 2 36.47 53.96 1.57
N PRO A 3 35.72 53.87 0.46
CA PRO A 3 34.38 53.30 0.39
C PRO A 3 34.47 51.94 -0.32
N PHE A 4 34.83 50.88 0.41
CA PHE A 4 34.74 49.50 -0.10
C PHE A 4 34.34 48.49 1.00
N ALA A 5 33.12 48.60 1.49
CA ALA A 5 32.60 47.61 2.46
C ALA A 5 31.11 47.25 2.24
N GLY A 6 30.48 47.70 1.14
CA GLY A 6 29.02 47.53 0.97
C GLY A 6 28.55 46.34 0.14
N ASN A 7 29.38 45.72 -0.68
CA ASN A 7 28.94 44.75 -1.68
C ASN A 7 29.14 43.26 -1.32
N LEU A 8 29.95 42.93 -0.31
CA LEU A 8 30.24 41.54 0.03
C LEU A 8 29.08 40.88 0.81
N VAL A 9 28.39 41.64 1.65
CA VAL A 9 27.30 41.10 2.51
C VAL A 9 26.03 40.76 1.70
N ARG A 10 25.75 41.51 0.61
CA ARG A 10 24.58 41.24 -0.24
C ARG A 10 24.69 39.97 -1.08
N HIS A 11 25.89 39.60 -1.51
CA HIS A 11 26.10 38.37 -2.30
C HIS A 11 26.05 37.10 -1.44
N PHE A 12 26.48 37.16 -0.18
CA PHE A 12 26.38 36.04 0.76
C PHE A 12 24.94 35.74 1.15
N ALA A 13 24.11 36.75 1.35
CA ALA A 13 22.69 36.58 1.68
C ALA A 13 21.89 35.95 0.52
N ILE A 14 22.19 36.34 -0.73
CA ILE A 14 21.52 35.77 -1.93
C ILE A 14 21.92 34.31 -2.16
N ILE A 15 23.19 33.94 -1.95
CA ILE A 15 23.66 32.56 -2.11
C ILE A 15 23.06 31.64 -1.03
N CYS A 16 22.95 32.10 0.22
CA CYS A 16 22.30 31.31 1.28
C CYS A 16 20.81 31.10 1.05
N VAL A 17 20.08 32.07 0.49
CA VAL A 17 18.66 31.93 0.18
C VAL A 17 18.43 30.98 -1.01
N LEU A 18 19.29 31.02 -2.03
CA LEU A 18 19.22 30.08 -3.15
C LEU A 18 19.55 28.64 -2.76
N LEU A 19 20.50 28.42 -1.86
CA LEU A 19 20.82 27.07 -1.33
C LEU A 19 19.67 26.52 -0.46
N PHE A 20 18.96 27.36 0.29
CA PHE A 20 17.80 26.92 1.09
C PHE A 20 16.58 26.57 0.21
N VAL A 21 16.36 27.26 -0.90
CA VAL A 21 15.26 26.97 -1.82
C VAL A 21 15.52 25.68 -2.61
N VAL A 22 16.77 25.38 -2.98
CA VAL A 22 17.12 24.11 -3.65
C VAL A 22 17.01 22.92 -2.73
N ALA A 23 17.27 23.08 -1.42
CA ALA A 23 17.12 21.99 -0.44
C ALA A 23 15.66 21.66 -0.13
N GLN A 24 14.72 22.58 -0.31
CA GLN A 24 13.28 22.34 -0.09
C GLN A 24 12.59 21.69 -1.29
N LEU A 25 13.16 21.74 -2.49
CA LEU A 25 12.61 21.10 -3.69
C LEU A 25 12.86 19.58 -3.75
N ALA A 26 13.66 19.02 -2.84
CA ALA A 26 14.01 17.59 -2.82
C ALA A 26 13.07 16.71 -1.95
N LEU A 27 12.01 17.26 -1.37
CA LEU A 27 11.11 16.54 -0.43
C LEU A 27 9.63 16.58 -0.84
N VAL A 28 9.30 16.80 -2.09
CA VAL A 28 7.96 16.40 -2.55
C VAL A 28 8.06 14.91 -2.83
N ALA A 29 7.76 14.09 -1.82
CA ALA A 29 7.39 12.71 -2.03
C ALA A 29 6.30 12.74 -3.11
N ASP A 30 6.48 11.97 -4.18
CA ASP A 30 5.50 11.84 -5.27
C ASP A 30 4.22 11.26 -4.64
N GLU A 31 3.32 12.15 -4.21
CA GLU A 31 2.06 11.78 -3.57
C GLU A 31 1.28 10.93 -4.56
N GLY A 32 1.23 9.64 -4.34
CA GLY A 32 0.57 8.68 -5.23
C GLY A 32 1.49 7.67 -5.88
N VAL A 33 2.77 7.58 -5.46
CA VAL A 33 3.71 6.55 -5.92
C VAL A 33 4.24 5.73 -4.74
N ILE A 34 4.15 4.41 -4.87
CA ILE A 34 4.81 3.44 -3.99
C ILE A 34 6.07 2.94 -4.70
N GLU A 35 7.23 3.06 -4.07
CA GLU A 35 8.46 2.45 -4.55
C GLU A 35 8.63 1.07 -3.91
N SER A 36 8.41 0.01 -4.70
CA SER A 36 8.66 -1.36 -4.27
C SER A 36 10.11 -1.72 -4.60
N THR A 37 10.92 -1.96 -3.57
CA THR A 37 12.36 -2.21 -3.72
C THR A 37 12.62 -3.70 -3.93
N LYS A 38 13.47 -4.05 -4.92
CA LYS A 38 13.84 -5.43 -5.23
C LYS A 38 14.50 -6.13 -4.04
N ALA A 39 14.13 -7.38 -3.81
CA ALA A 39 14.77 -8.31 -2.89
C ALA A 39 15.46 -9.42 -3.71
N SER A 40 16.59 -9.91 -3.23
CA SER A 40 17.37 -10.95 -3.90
C SER A 40 16.72 -12.33 -3.82
N GLN A 41 15.86 -12.56 -2.84
CA GLN A 41 15.23 -13.86 -2.58
C GLN A 41 13.79 -13.70 -2.13
N ASP A 42 12.99 -14.73 -2.43
CA ASP A 42 11.65 -14.86 -1.89
C ASP A 42 11.67 -15.09 -0.38
N MET A 43 10.61 -14.66 0.30
CA MET A 43 10.41 -14.84 1.73
C MET A 43 9.02 -15.44 1.99
N VAL A 44 8.92 -16.28 3.01
CA VAL A 44 7.61 -16.58 3.62
C VAL A 44 7.07 -15.29 4.24
N PRO A 45 5.81 -14.91 4.02
CA PRO A 45 5.24 -13.70 4.60
C PRO A 45 5.52 -13.58 6.10
N SER A 46 6.18 -12.49 6.52
CA SER A 46 6.50 -12.22 7.92
C SER A 46 5.83 -10.94 8.37
N THR A 47 5.12 -11.04 9.49
CA THR A 47 4.44 -9.92 10.16
C THR A 47 5.36 -9.10 11.07
N ASP A 48 6.63 -9.48 11.21
CA ASP A 48 7.61 -8.76 12.00
C ASP A 48 8.27 -7.64 11.15
N PRO A 49 8.01 -6.35 11.44
CA PRO A 49 8.60 -5.24 10.68
C PRO A 49 10.11 -5.11 10.89
N ALA A 50 10.69 -5.78 11.89
CA ALA A 50 12.11 -5.74 12.20
C ALA A 50 12.96 -6.74 11.42
N VAL A 51 12.35 -7.66 10.64
CA VAL A 51 13.16 -8.55 9.79
C VAL A 51 13.88 -7.77 8.70
N PRO A 52 15.12 -8.14 8.33
CA PRO A 52 15.93 -7.40 7.35
C PRO A 52 15.25 -7.20 5.99
N PHE A 53 14.35 -8.10 5.62
CA PHE A 53 13.58 -7.99 4.38
C PHE A 53 12.81 -6.65 4.28
N TRP A 54 12.28 -6.13 5.38
CA TRP A 54 11.50 -4.90 5.40
C TRP A 54 12.30 -3.62 5.64
N HIS A 55 13.58 -3.70 6.08
CA HIS A 55 14.37 -2.53 6.47
C HIS A 55 14.63 -1.53 5.34
N VAL A 56 14.73 -1.99 4.10
CA VAL A 56 15.02 -1.13 2.95
C VAL A 56 13.76 -0.66 2.22
N ALA A 57 12.60 -1.15 2.62
CA ALA A 57 11.33 -0.73 2.05
C ALA A 57 10.95 0.66 2.58
N ARG A 58 10.70 1.61 1.68
CA ARG A 58 10.16 2.92 2.06
C ARG A 58 8.70 2.76 2.43
N PRO A 59 8.28 3.21 3.62
CA PRO A 59 6.88 3.15 4.01
C PRO A 59 6.04 4.18 3.25
N VAL A 60 4.81 3.80 2.91
CA VAL A 60 3.73 4.72 2.59
C VAL A 60 2.65 4.61 3.65
N TYR A 61 1.74 5.57 3.70
CA TYR A 61 0.73 5.62 4.75
C TYR A 61 -0.67 5.78 4.17
N ALA A 62 -1.55 4.86 4.52
CA ALA A 62 -2.98 5.05 4.36
C ALA A 62 -3.50 5.73 5.63
N ASP A 63 -3.88 6.97 5.53
CA ASP A 63 -4.32 7.81 6.66
C ASP A 63 -5.49 8.73 6.30
N LYS A 64 -6.17 8.45 5.20
CA LYS A 64 -7.31 9.23 4.72
C LYS A 64 -8.57 8.37 4.66
N GLY A 65 -9.71 9.00 4.79
CA GLY A 65 -10.99 8.40 4.46
C GLY A 65 -11.28 8.50 2.96
N ARG A 66 -12.34 7.85 2.51
CA ARG A 66 -12.73 7.81 1.07
C ARG A 66 -12.87 9.18 0.43
N TYR A 67 -13.24 10.21 1.20
CA TYR A 67 -13.41 11.60 0.74
C TYR A 67 -12.25 12.52 1.11
N GLY A 68 -11.10 11.95 1.50
CA GLY A 68 -9.86 12.71 1.73
C GLY A 68 -9.69 13.27 3.15
N GLN A 69 -10.66 13.10 4.05
CA GLN A 69 -10.52 13.50 5.46
C GLN A 69 -9.39 12.71 6.13
N THR A 70 -8.57 13.38 6.95
CA THR A 70 -7.46 12.73 7.66
C THR A 70 -7.98 11.83 8.80
N LEU A 71 -7.46 10.61 8.87
CA LEU A 71 -7.78 9.59 9.85
C LEU A 71 -6.54 9.19 10.64
N GLN A 72 -5.90 10.16 11.30
CA GLN A 72 -4.61 10.01 11.99
C GLN A 72 -4.59 8.82 12.97
N ARG A 73 -5.71 8.55 13.65
CA ARG A 73 -5.86 7.44 14.61
C ARG A 73 -5.65 6.06 13.97
N TYR A 74 -6.02 5.92 12.71
CA TYR A 74 -5.94 4.67 11.94
C TYR A 74 -4.82 4.69 10.90
N ARG A 75 -3.87 5.63 11.02
CA ARG A 75 -2.76 5.76 10.09
C ARG A 75 -2.00 4.43 9.97
N THR A 76 -2.22 3.76 8.86
CA THR A 76 -1.67 2.44 8.55
C THR A 76 -0.37 2.60 7.78
N GLU A 77 0.73 2.08 8.33
CA GLU A 77 2.00 2.01 7.60
C GLU A 77 1.99 0.81 6.67
N ILE A 78 2.44 1.01 5.43
CA ILE A 78 2.50 -0.04 4.43
C ILE A 78 3.89 -0.02 3.78
N ARG A 79 4.53 -1.18 3.71
CA ARG A 79 5.81 -1.39 3.04
C ARG A 79 5.64 -2.35 1.89
N SER A 80 6.40 -2.16 0.79
CA SER A 80 6.39 -3.05 -0.36
C SER A 80 7.79 -3.48 -0.77
N ARG A 81 7.94 -4.75 -1.13
CA ARG A 81 9.14 -5.36 -1.71
C ARG A 81 8.73 -6.25 -2.88
N TRP A 82 9.65 -6.53 -3.80
CA TRP A 82 9.42 -7.46 -4.87
C TRP A 82 10.65 -8.35 -5.15
N THR A 83 10.40 -9.52 -5.71
CA THR A 83 11.39 -10.44 -6.26
C THR A 83 11.04 -10.71 -7.73
N GLU A 84 11.78 -11.55 -8.41
CA GLU A 84 11.43 -11.95 -9.79
C GLU A 84 10.11 -12.74 -9.89
N LYS A 85 9.61 -13.26 -8.76
CA LYS A 85 8.41 -14.12 -8.75
C LYS A 85 7.24 -13.47 -8.02
N ASN A 86 7.50 -12.68 -6.99
CA ASN A 86 6.48 -12.25 -6.06
C ASN A 86 6.57 -10.76 -5.70
N LEU A 87 5.41 -10.17 -5.46
CA LEU A 87 5.24 -8.86 -4.85
C LEU A 87 4.80 -9.04 -3.40
N TYR A 88 5.37 -8.26 -2.49
CA TYR A 88 5.14 -8.37 -1.05
C TYR A 88 4.62 -7.07 -0.49
N PHE A 89 3.70 -7.17 0.48
CA PHE A 89 3.24 -6.05 1.29
C PHE A 89 3.28 -6.41 2.77
N LEU A 90 3.64 -5.43 3.60
CA LEU A 90 3.49 -5.47 5.05
C LEU A 90 2.56 -4.33 5.44
N PHE A 91 1.53 -4.62 6.20
CA PHE A 91 0.61 -3.66 6.79
C PHE A 91 0.81 -3.63 8.31
N ILE A 92 0.93 -2.44 8.88
CA ILE A 92 1.00 -2.17 10.32
C ILE A 92 -0.22 -1.32 10.65
N CYS A 93 -1.20 -1.91 11.29
CA CYS A 93 -2.58 -1.43 11.37
C CYS A 93 -2.98 -1.10 12.81
N PRO A 94 -2.85 0.15 13.28
CA PRO A 94 -3.43 0.56 14.57
C PRO A 94 -4.94 0.38 14.58
N TYR A 95 -5.50 -0.05 15.73
CA TYR A 95 -6.94 -0.23 15.90
C TYR A 95 -7.41 0.17 17.29
N GLU A 96 -8.69 0.48 17.41
CA GLU A 96 -9.36 0.67 18.71
C GLU A 96 -10.15 -0.57 19.09
N GLU A 97 -10.98 -1.04 18.19
CA GLU A 97 -11.81 -2.24 18.29
C GLU A 97 -11.74 -2.99 16.97
N LEU A 98 -11.63 -4.32 17.02
CA LEU A 98 -11.62 -5.17 15.84
C LEU A 98 -13.01 -5.75 15.59
N ASN A 99 -13.42 -5.75 14.32
CA ASN A 99 -14.60 -6.45 13.82
C ASN A 99 -14.14 -7.76 13.18
N LEU A 100 -14.04 -8.81 13.97
CA LEU A 100 -13.50 -10.11 13.56
C LEU A 100 -14.62 -11.07 13.19
N LYS A 101 -14.43 -11.84 12.12
CA LYS A 101 -15.36 -12.89 11.72
C LYS A 101 -15.35 -14.02 12.76
N PRO A 102 -16.51 -14.47 13.22
CA PRO A 102 -16.60 -15.68 14.05
C PRO A 102 -16.16 -16.92 13.27
N SER A 103 -15.44 -17.84 13.95
CA SER A 103 -14.96 -19.10 13.36
C SER A 103 -14.15 -18.89 12.07
N PRO A 104 -12.99 -18.20 12.14
CA PRO A 104 -12.16 -17.90 10.98
C PRO A 104 -11.61 -19.19 10.35
N SER A 105 -11.44 -19.19 9.02
CA SER A 105 -10.74 -20.24 8.28
C SER A 105 -9.43 -19.67 7.72
N THR A 106 -8.33 -20.38 7.97
CA THR A 106 -7.03 -20.11 7.36
C THR A 106 -6.59 -21.19 6.38
N SER A 107 -7.51 -22.07 6.00
CA SER A 107 -7.27 -23.19 5.06
C SER A 107 -8.04 -23.05 3.75
N THR A 108 -9.05 -22.19 3.73
CA THR A 108 -9.88 -21.91 2.54
C THR A 108 -10.17 -20.40 2.47
N GLU A 109 -10.37 -19.89 1.28
CA GLU A 109 -10.81 -18.51 1.07
C GLU A 109 -12.13 -18.24 1.76
N THR A 110 -12.27 -17.00 2.22
CA THR A 110 -13.47 -16.52 2.89
C THR A 110 -14.20 -15.53 1.98
N TYR A 111 -15.28 -15.96 1.32
CA TYR A 111 -16.13 -15.07 0.55
C TYR A 111 -16.76 -14.00 1.47
N GLN A 112 -16.90 -12.76 0.97
CA GLN A 112 -17.37 -11.60 1.73
C GLN A 112 -16.49 -11.25 2.94
N LEU A 113 -15.15 -11.43 2.82
CA LEU A 113 -14.22 -11.05 3.88
C LEU A 113 -14.27 -9.55 4.16
N TRP A 114 -14.60 -8.73 3.16
CA TRP A 114 -14.81 -7.27 3.27
C TRP A 114 -15.89 -6.82 4.26
N ASP A 115 -16.76 -7.70 4.73
CA ASP A 115 -17.73 -7.38 5.78
C ASP A 115 -17.10 -7.24 7.16
N TRP A 116 -15.85 -7.70 7.30
CA TRP A 116 -15.04 -7.71 8.52
C TRP A 116 -13.84 -6.77 8.40
N ASP A 117 -13.02 -6.69 9.44
CA ASP A 117 -11.76 -5.94 9.35
C ASP A 117 -10.81 -6.61 8.34
N VAL A 118 -10.36 -5.83 7.37
CA VAL A 118 -9.45 -6.30 6.32
C VAL A 118 -8.43 -5.22 5.95
N ALA A 119 -7.28 -5.65 5.44
CA ALA A 119 -6.39 -4.84 4.62
C ALA A 119 -6.44 -5.37 3.19
N GLU A 120 -6.45 -4.45 2.23
CA GLU A 120 -6.77 -4.75 0.84
C GLU A 120 -5.76 -4.10 -0.10
N VAL A 121 -5.39 -4.82 -1.15
CA VAL A 121 -4.56 -4.36 -2.25
C VAL A 121 -5.33 -4.52 -3.54
N PHE A 122 -5.69 -3.41 -4.19
CA PHE A 122 -6.26 -3.41 -5.53
C PHE A 122 -5.15 -3.05 -6.51
N ILE A 123 -4.84 -3.94 -7.46
CA ILE A 123 -3.68 -3.79 -8.34
C ILE A 123 -3.97 -4.26 -9.77
N GLY A 124 -3.55 -3.46 -10.76
CA GLY A 124 -3.72 -3.77 -12.18
C GLY A 124 -2.49 -3.42 -13.00
N SER A 125 -2.16 -4.29 -13.95
CA SER A 125 -1.06 -4.12 -14.90
C SER A 125 -1.51 -3.55 -16.27
N ASP A 126 -2.82 -3.58 -16.56
CA ASP A 126 -3.37 -3.07 -17.81
C ASP A 126 -3.76 -1.59 -17.67
N PHE A 127 -3.03 -0.72 -18.37
CA PHE A 127 -3.27 0.72 -18.40
C PHE A 127 -4.30 1.14 -19.45
N GLN A 128 -4.66 0.24 -20.38
CA GLN A 128 -5.67 0.50 -21.40
C GLN A 128 -7.06 0.11 -20.91
N ASN A 129 -7.16 -1.03 -20.21
CA ASN A 129 -8.39 -1.49 -19.59
C ASN A 129 -8.31 -1.39 -18.06
N ILE A 130 -8.43 -0.16 -17.55
CA ILE A 130 -8.32 0.12 -16.11
C ILE A 130 -9.45 -0.50 -15.28
N ARG A 131 -10.53 -0.94 -15.91
CA ARG A 131 -11.67 -1.58 -15.23
C ARG A 131 -11.41 -3.05 -14.90
N ARG A 132 -10.25 -3.60 -15.33
CA ARG A 132 -9.79 -4.94 -14.96
C ARG A 132 -8.56 -4.85 -14.07
N TYR A 133 -8.62 -5.47 -12.89
CA TYR A 133 -7.55 -5.52 -11.91
C TYR A 133 -7.74 -6.70 -10.94
N ARG A 134 -6.83 -6.87 -10.01
CA ARG A 134 -6.88 -7.89 -8.96
C ARG A 134 -7.10 -7.21 -7.62
N GLU A 135 -7.85 -7.89 -6.78
CA GLU A 135 -8.10 -7.52 -5.41
C GLU A 135 -7.59 -8.64 -4.50
N PHE A 136 -6.87 -8.27 -3.44
CA PHE A 136 -6.31 -9.18 -2.46
C PHE A 136 -6.66 -8.65 -1.09
N GLU A 137 -7.35 -9.46 -0.29
CA GLU A 137 -7.77 -9.12 1.06
C GLU A 137 -7.17 -10.07 2.09
N MET A 138 -6.86 -9.55 3.26
CA MET A 138 -6.53 -10.36 4.44
C MET A 138 -7.14 -9.76 5.69
N SER A 139 -7.58 -10.62 6.62
CA SER A 139 -8.09 -10.25 7.94
C SER A 139 -6.98 -10.26 9.00
N PRO A 140 -7.21 -9.62 10.17
CA PRO A 140 -6.32 -9.73 11.33
C PRO A 140 -6.13 -11.16 11.85
N GLN A 141 -7.03 -12.09 11.51
CA GLN A 141 -7.00 -13.49 11.89
C GLN A 141 -6.30 -14.41 10.88
N GLY A 142 -5.85 -13.85 9.73
CA GLY A 142 -5.17 -14.60 8.67
C GLY A 142 -6.09 -15.26 7.66
N GLU A 143 -7.36 -14.89 7.63
CA GLU A 143 -8.26 -15.25 6.52
C GLU A 143 -7.89 -14.42 5.30
N TRP A 144 -8.21 -14.94 4.11
CA TRP A 144 -7.92 -14.24 2.87
C TRP A 144 -9.02 -14.50 1.83
N VAL A 145 -9.06 -13.62 0.83
CA VAL A 145 -9.75 -13.82 -0.43
C VAL A 145 -9.02 -13.04 -1.54
N ASP A 146 -9.01 -13.59 -2.74
CA ASP A 146 -8.56 -12.87 -3.92
C ASP A 146 -9.64 -12.84 -5.01
N LEU A 147 -9.69 -11.75 -5.79
CA LEU A 147 -10.72 -11.55 -6.79
C LEU A 147 -10.11 -11.10 -8.13
N ASP A 148 -10.61 -11.69 -9.23
CA ASP A 148 -10.41 -11.17 -10.59
C ASP A 148 -11.52 -10.15 -10.90
N ILE A 149 -11.25 -8.88 -10.67
CA ILE A 149 -12.23 -7.81 -10.85
C ILE A 149 -12.35 -7.42 -12.32
N ASP A 150 -13.60 -7.42 -12.81
CA ASP A 150 -13.99 -6.87 -14.10
C ASP A 150 -15.24 -6.01 -13.94
N LEU A 151 -15.06 -4.70 -13.82
CA LEU A 151 -16.15 -3.73 -13.61
C LEU A 151 -17.05 -3.54 -14.84
N SER A 152 -16.80 -4.24 -15.94
CA SER A 152 -17.75 -4.31 -17.07
C SER A 152 -18.85 -5.34 -16.83
N LYS A 153 -18.66 -6.21 -15.86
CA LYS A 153 -19.63 -7.25 -15.47
C LYS A 153 -20.54 -6.77 -14.32
N PRO A 154 -21.80 -7.19 -14.29
CA PRO A 154 -22.76 -6.76 -13.28
C PRO A 154 -22.43 -7.29 -11.87
N HIS A 155 -21.72 -8.37 -11.71
CA HIS A 155 -21.38 -9.02 -10.44
C HIS A 155 -19.88 -9.28 -10.40
N HIS A 156 -19.07 -8.20 -10.29
CA HIS A 156 -17.62 -8.31 -10.26
C HIS A 156 -17.11 -9.04 -9.01
N GLU A 157 -17.88 -9.05 -7.92
CA GLU A 157 -17.60 -9.80 -6.69
C GLU A 157 -17.56 -11.31 -6.90
N LEU A 158 -18.16 -11.84 -7.96
CA LEU A 158 -18.06 -13.25 -8.34
C LEU A 158 -16.68 -13.63 -8.87
N GLY A 159 -15.80 -12.65 -9.06
CA GLY A 159 -14.38 -12.89 -9.35
C GLY A 159 -13.61 -13.63 -8.24
N TRP A 160 -14.16 -13.77 -7.04
CA TRP A 160 -13.57 -14.50 -5.91
C TRP A 160 -13.34 -16.00 -6.19
N THR A 161 -13.99 -16.57 -7.20
CA THR A 161 -13.78 -17.97 -7.59
C THR A 161 -12.45 -18.19 -8.33
N TRP A 162 -11.73 -17.10 -8.67
CA TRP A 162 -10.39 -17.18 -9.22
C TRP A 162 -9.39 -17.42 -8.09
N ASN A 163 -8.30 -18.12 -8.35
CA ASN A 163 -7.26 -18.41 -7.38
C ASN A 163 -5.89 -17.97 -7.92
N SER A 164 -5.24 -17.07 -7.21
CA SER A 164 -3.96 -16.47 -7.59
C SER A 164 -2.73 -17.21 -7.08
N GLY A 165 -2.89 -18.05 -6.07
CA GLY A 165 -1.78 -18.54 -5.26
C GLY A 165 -1.24 -17.52 -4.25
N PHE A 166 -2.03 -16.52 -3.92
CA PHE A 166 -1.78 -15.51 -2.88
C PHE A 166 -1.61 -16.17 -1.50
N VAL A 167 -0.68 -15.65 -0.71
CA VAL A 167 -0.38 -16.17 0.64
C VAL A 167 -0.31 -15.03 1.63
N VAL A 168 -0.92 -15.22 2.79
CA VAL A 168 -0.95 -14.25 3.89
C VAL A 168 -0.34 -14.77 5.17
N ALA A 169 0.06 -13.84 6.03
CA ALA A 169 0.30 -14.06 7.45
C ALA A 169 -0.26 -12.88 8.22
N ALA A 170 -0.88 -13.13 9.37
CA ALA A 170 -1.41 -12.08 10.22
C ALA A 170 -1.08 -12.33 11.69
N ARG A 171 -1.02 -11.23 12.47
CA ARG A 171 -0.76 -11.26 13.91
C ARG A 171 -1.41 -10.05 14.58
N ILE A 172 -2.12 -10.29 15.67
CA ILE A 172 -2.70 -9.25 16.52
C ILE A 172 -1.80 -9.03 17.73
N ASP A 173 -1.39 -7.79 17.96
CA ASP A 173 -0.76 -7.33 19.20
C ASP A 173 -1.80 -6.55 20.01
N SER A 174 -2.46 -7.24 20.90
CA SER A 174 -3.53 -6.65 21.70
C SER A 174 -3.03 -5.62 22.72
N ALA A 175 -1.78 -5.72 23.17
CA ALA A 175 -1.18 -4.78 24.11
C ALA A 175 -0.86 -3.45 23.42
N ALA A 176 -0.30 -3.50 22.22
CA ALA A 176 0.01 -2.32 21.42
C ALA A 176 -1.21 -1.76 20.65
N LYS A 177 -2.32 -2.49 20.60
CA LYS A 177 -3.47 -2.18 19.76
C LYS A 177 -3.08 -2.03 18.28
N ILE A 178 -2.26 -2.95 17.78
CA ILE A 178 -1.82 -3.01 16.39
C ILE A 178 -2.03 -4.43 15.88
N TRP A 179 -2.59 -4.58 14.70
CA TRP A 179 -2.46 -5.84 13.98
C TRP A 179 -1.52 -5.67 12.78
N TYR A 180 -0.82 -6.75 12.47
CA TYR A 180 0.16 -6.82 11.40
C TYR A 180 -0.32 -7.84 10.38
N GLY A 181 -0.24 -7.48 9.12
CA GLY A 181 -0.54 -8.37 8.02
C GLY A 181 0.55 -8.35 6.97
N ALA A 182 0.93 -9.51 6.49
CA ALA A 182 1.90 -9.65 5.40
C ALA A 182 1.29 -10.44 4.25
N MET A 183 1.48 -9.95 3.03
CA MET A 183 1.00 -10.54 1.79
C MET A 183 2.16 -10.92 0.88
N ARG A 184 2.04 -12.07 0.20
CA ARG A 184 2.87 -12.47 -0.95
C ARG A 184 1.98 -12.75 -2.14
N VAL A 185 2.07 -11.92 -3.17
CA VAL A 185 1.28 -11.99 -4.40
C VAL A 185 2.18 -12.45 -5.54
N PRO A 186 1.90 -13.59 -6.20
CA PRO A 186 2.68 -14.02 -7.36
C PRO A 186 2.50 -13.05 -8.53
N PHE A 187 3.59 -12.67 -9.23
CA PHE A 187 3.48 -11.85 -10.44
C PHE A 187 2.68 -12.53 -11.56
N SER A 188 2.66 -13.86 -11.59
CA SER A 188 1.81 -14.63 -12.53
C SER A 188 0.30 -14.34 -12.36
N ALA A 189 -0.12 -13.89 -11.19
CA ALA A 189 -1.48 -13.43 -10.93
C ALA A 189 -1.78 -12.04 -11.49
N LEU A 190 -0.75 -11.22 -11.70
CA LEU A 190 -0.87 -9.83 -12.12
C LEU A 190 -0.63 -9.65 -13.62
N GLN A 191 0.29 -10.41 -14.18
CA GLN A 191 0.73 -10.27 -15.58
C GLN A 191 1.39 -11.54 -16.12
N ARG A 192 1.44 -11.65 -17.45
CA ARG A 192 2.03 -12.83 -18.11
C ARG A 192 3.55 -12.75 -18.30
N ARG A 193 4.12 -11.55 -18.29
CA ARG A 193 5.56 -11.32 -18.44
C ARG A 193 6.26 -11.24 -17.07
N PRO A 194 7.55 -11.59 -16.98
CA PRO A 194 8.32 -11.34 -15.78
C PRO A 194 8.37 -9.85 -15.41
N PRO A 195 8.41 -9.50 -14.10
CA PRO A 195 8.56 -8.13 -13.67
C PRO A 195 9.94 -7.56 -14.01
N ALA A 196 10.01 -6.26 -14.28
CA ALA A 196 11.26 -5.57 -14.59
C ALA A 196 11.42 -4.30 -13.77
N VAL A 197 12.67 -3.91 -13.49
CA VAL A 197 13.00 -2.62 -12.87
C VAL A 197 12.45 -1.48 -13.72
N GLY A 198 11.86 -0.49 -13.08
CA GLY A 198 11.19 0.65 -13.74
C GLY A 198 9.75 0.38 -14.14
N GLU A 199 9.29 -0.87 -14.06
CA GLU A 199 7.90 -1.22 -14.35
C GLU A 199 6.95 -0.54 -13.37
N LYS A 200 5.78 -0.15 -13.89
CA LYS A 200 4.71 0.49 -13.13
C LYS A 200 3.46 -0.38 -13.14
N LEU A 201 2.79 -0.44 -12.00
CA LEU A 201 1.48 -1.05 -11.83
C LEU A 201 0.54 -0.01 -11.23
N ARG A 202 -0.73 -0.04 -11.60
CA ARG A 202 -1.75 0.80 -10.96
C ARG A 202 -2.18 0.14 -9.67
N ILE A 203 -2.26 0.89 -8.57
CA ILE A 203 -2.53 0.33 -7.25
C ILE A 203 -3.33 1.28 -6.38
N ASN A 204 -4.19 0.74 -5.54
CA ASN A 204 -4.65 1.43 -4.34
C ASN A 204 -4.63 0.49 -3.14
N LEU A 205 -4.53 1.05 -1.95
CA LEU A 205 -4.44 0.31 -0.70
C LEU A 205 -5.56 0.79 0.21
N PHE A 206 -6.27 -0.18 0.79
CA PHE A 206 -7.44 0.08 1.61
C PHE A 206 -7.38 -0.70 2.90
N ARG A 207 -8.20 -0.28 3.84
CA ARG A 207 -8.47 -0.97 5.06
C ARG A 207 -9.89 -0.67 5.52
N SER A 208 -10.67 -1.71 5.79
CA SER A 208 -11.92 -1.62 6.49
C SER A 208 -11.68 -1.88 7.98
N GLN A 209 -12.14 -0.98 8.87
CA GLN A 209 -11.79 -1.00 10.28
C GLN A 209 -12.99 -0.79 11.20
N GLY A 210 -13.14 -1.69 12.17
CA GLY A 210 -14.06 -1.58 13.30
C GLY A 210 -15.49 -2.01 13.00
N PRO A 211 -16.27 -2.26 14.06
CA PRO A 211 -17.64 -2.73 13.91
C PRO A 211 -18.62 -1.60 13.50
N PRO A 212 -19.73 -1.95 12.85
CA PRO A 212 -20.85 -1.02 12.69
C PRO A 212 -21.38 -0.52 14.05
N PRO A 213 -21.94 0.71 14.15
CA PRO A 213 -22.11 1.69 13.06
C PRO A 213 -20.88 2.54 12.80
N ASN A 214 -19.80 2.38 13.57
CA ASN A 214 -18.60 3.23 13.53
C ASN A 214 -17.50 2.68 12.61
N ARG A 215 -17.86 1.85 11.63
CA ARG A 215 -16.92 1.28 10.70
C ARG A 215 -16.25 2.36 9.85
N VAL A 216 -14.93 2.30 9.73
CA VAL A 216 -14.10 3.29 9.04
C VAL A 216 -13.42 2.66 7.84
N ALA A 217 -13.48 3.36 6.71
CA ALA A 217 -12.69 3.06 5.53
C ALA A 217 -11.42 3.92 5.55
N VAL A 218 -10.25 3.29 5.66
CA VAL A 218 -8.94 3.93 5.60
C VAL A 218 -8.35 3.68 4.23
N VAL A 219 -7.92 4.73 3.53
CA VAL A 219 -7.44 4.63 2.15
C VAL A 219 -6.10 5.33 1.98
N TRP A 220 -5.28 4.80 1.05
CA TRP A 220 -4.06 5.48 0.64
C TRP A 220 -4.35 6.60 -0.36
N GLN A 221 -5.09 6.31 -1.44
CA GLN A 221 -5.58 7.32 -2.38
C GLN A 221 -7.10 7.44 -2.26
N PRO A 222 -7.63 8.62 -1.92
CA PRO A 222 -9.07 8.84 -1.77
C PRO A 222 -9.83 8.52 -3.06
N THR A 223 -10.88 7.72 -2.94
CA THR A 223 -11.73 7.34 -4.08
C THR A 223 -12.74 8.42 -4.46
N MET A 224 -13.05 9.34 -3.55
CA MET A 224 -14.10 10.36 -3.69
C MET A 224 -15.47 9.71 -4.00
N SER A 225 -15.73 8.53 -3.43
CA SER A 225 -16.91 7.69 -3.66
C SER A 225 -17.20 6.81 -2.45
N ASP A 226 -18.42 6.27 -2.38
CA ASP A 226 -18.82 5.30 -1.35
C ASP A 226 -18.30 3.89 -1.62
N THR A 227 -17.66 3.65 -2.76
CA THR A 227 -16.99 2.39 -3.08
C THR A 227 -15.48 2.56 -3.22
N PHE A 228 -14.72 1.48 -3.02
CA PHE A 228 -13.30 1.38 -3.32
C PHE A 228 -13.02 1.16 -4.82
N HIS A 229 -13.99 0.65 -5.57
CA HIS A 229 -13.87 0.27 -6.98
C HIS A 229 -13.89 1.48 -7.93
N ILE A 230 -12.98 2.43 -7.71
CA ILE A 230 -12.78 3.62 -8.56
C ILE A 230 -11.35 3.58 -9.13
N PRO A 231 -11.11 2.76 -10.16
CA PRO A 231 -9.76 2.58 -10.70
C PRO A 231 -9.13 3.85 -11.27
N GLU A 232 -9.93 4.88 -11.61
CA GLU A 232 -9.46 6.20 -12.02
C GLU A 232 -8.69 6.93 -10.90
N LYS A 233 -8.88 6.52 -9.64
CA LYS A 233 -8.24 7.08 -8.45
C LYS A 233 -7.05 6.26 -7.94
N PHE A 234 -6.67 5.21 -8.64
CA PHE A 234 -5.48 4.45 -8.26
C PHE A 234 -4.22 5.28 -8.48
N GLY A 235 -3.30 5.18 -7.53
CA GLY A 235 -1.93 5.62 -7.69
C GLY A 235 -1.08 4.60 -8.43
N MET A 236 0.23 4.69 -8.26
CA MET A 236 1.23 3.87 -8.94
C MET A 236 2.09 3.10 -7.95
N LEU A 237 2.42 1.85 -8.27
CA LEU A 237 3.53 1.13 -7.70
C LEU A 237 4.62 1.04 -8.76
N ARG A 238 5.84 1.46 -8.42
CA ARG A 238 7.04 1.39 -9.27
C ARG A 238 8.00 0.35 -8.71
N LEU A 239 8.41 -0.59 -9.55
CA LEU A 239 9.43 -1.58 -9.21
C LEU A 239 10.81 -0.92 -9.33
N ILE A 240 11.54 -0.84 -8.25
CA ILE A 240 12.89 -0.23 -8.22
C ILE A 240 13.95 -1.24 -7.78
N GLU A 241 15.19 -1.00 -8.21
CA GLU A 241 16.35 -1.76 -7.74
C GLU A 241 16.65 -1.41 -6.28
N ALA A 242 17.29 -2.33 -5.56
CA ALA A 242 17.88 -1.98 -4.27
C ALA A 242 19.06 -1.03 -4.49
N THR A 243 19.02 0.15 -3.87
CA THR A 243 20.22 1.03 -3.84
C THR A 243 21.34 0.30 -3.12
N ALA A 244 22.49 0.14 -3.78
CA ALA A 244 23.69 -0.34 -3.11
C ALA A 244 24.01 0.61 -1.93
N LYS A 245 24.18 0.03 -0.74
CA LYS A 245 24.68 0.75 0.43
C LYS A 245 26.18 0.91 0.34
#